data_b383437956d34715b464bbd65a65e778
#
_entry.id   b383437956d34715b464bbd65a65e778
#
_cell.length_a   1.000
_cell.length_b   1.000
_cell.length_c   1.000
_cell.angle_alpha   90.00
_cell.angle_beta   90.00
_cell.angle_gamma   90.00
#
_symmetry.space_group_name_H-M   'P 1'
#
loop_
_entity.id
_entity.type
_entity.pdbx_description
1 polymer ?
#
loop_
_entity_poly.entity_id
_entity_poly.type
_entity_poly.pdbx_seq_one_letter_code
_entity_poly.pdbx_strand_id
1 'polypeptide(L)'
;MAKIFSMVLHPFFVPIYVVALMLFLNTIYLYYPMRLKVYLIWVVTLYSTVLPMLTVALLKRLQRLRGREIPKRYGMTVVMVVSACCFLLCAMTMMKAPSLVMFRKIAVAAALCNLFCLGASYFTRVSTHLTAMGAAVALFVVLNIAGEQAMFWVLIATLLAAGGLASVRLYMGRHRSLQLLIGFVGGFAMGVISLLWI
;
A
#
# COMPACT_ATOMS: atom_id res chain seq x y z
N MET A 1 2.17 -21.55 8.23
CA MET A 1 2.07 -20.96 6.87
C MET A 1 1.21 -19.71 6.81
N ALA A 2 -0.05 -19.69 7.33
CA ALA A 2 -0.95 -18.52 7.26
C ALA A 2 -0.37 -17.22 7.84
N LYS A 3 0.35 -17.27 8.96
CA LYS A 3 1.00 -16.08 9.56
C LYS A 3 2.12 -15.52 8.68
N ILE A 4 2.92 -16.38 8.06
CA ILE A 4 4.04 -15.99 7.18
C ILE A 4 3.48 -15.29 5.93
N PHE A 5 2.45 -15.86 5.30
CA PHE A 5 1.80 -15.28 4.13
C PHE A 5 1.23 -13.88 4.42
N SER A 6 0.56 -13.71 5.56
CA SER A 6 0.04 -12.41 6.00
C SER A 6 1.15 -11.41 6.38
N MET A 7 2.34 -11.88 6.73
CA MET A 7 3.49 -11.03 7.05
C MET A 7 4.21 -10.56 5.78
N VAL A 8 4.35 -11.43 4.78
CA VAL A 8 4.94 -11.09 3.48
C VAL A 8 4.07 -10.07 2.73
N LEU A 9 2.75 -10.26 2.74
CA LEU A 9 1.78 -9.32 2.14
C LEU A 9 1.35 -8.20 3.12
N HIS A 10 2.28 -7.73 3.96
CA HIS A 10 1.98 -6.60 4.84
C HIS A 10 1.76 -5.31 4.02
N PRO A 11 0.80 -4.44 4.37
CA PRO A 11 0.47 -3.25 3.60
C PRO A 11 1.65 -2.30 3.35
N PHE A 12 2.67 -2.34 4.20
CA PHE A 12 3.89 -1.55 4.02
C PHE A 12 4.80 -2.08 2.91
N PHE A 13 4.74 -3.37 2.59
CA PHE A 13 5.53 -3.98 1.51
C PHE A 13 4.82 -3.94 0.16
N VAL A 14 3.49 -3.86 0.14
CA VAL A 14 2.71 -3.84 -1.12
C VAL A 14 3.17 -2.75 -2.08
N PRO A 15 3.39 -1.48 -1.68
CA PRO A 15 3.90 -0.45 -2.59
C PRO A 15 5.28 -0.78 -3.18
N ILE A 16 6.14 -1.44 -2.42
CA ILE A 16 7.48 -1.86 -2.89
C ILE A 16 7.33 -2.93 -3.97
N TYR A 17 6.49 -3.95 -3.74
CA TYR A 17 6.23 -4.99 -4.74
C TYR A 17 5.63 -4.42 -6.01
N VAL A 18 4.65 -3.52 -5.88
CA VAL A 18 4.01 -2.86 -7.02
C VAL A 18 5.03 -2.08 -7.85
N VAL A 19 5.87 -1.27 -7.20
CA VAL A 19 6.92 -0.49 -7.88
C VAL A 19 7.97 -1.40 -8.52
N ALA A 20 8.41 -2.45 -7.81
CA ALA A 20 9.36 -3.41 -8.36
C ALA A 20 8.78 -4.13 -9.60
N LEU A 21 7.55 -4.63 -9.52
CA LEU A 21 6.89 -5.28 -10.67
C LEU A 21 6.76 -4.32 -11.86
N MET A 22 6.43 -3.05 -11.62
CA MET A 22 6.39 -2.05 -12.68
C MET A 22 7.76 -1.80 -13.31
N LEU A 23 8.82 -1.68 -12.52
CA LEU A 23 10.16 -1.36 -13.02
C LEU A 23 10.82 -2.51 -13.80
N PHE A 24 10.43 -3.75 -13.52
CA PHE A 24 11.08 -4.93 -14.12
C PHE A 24 10.21 -5.65 -15.16
N LEU A 25 8.89 -5.48 -15.14
CA LEU A 25 7.98 -6.19 -16.04
C LEU A 25 7.22 -5.27 -17.00
N ASN A 26 7.12 -3.97 -16.70
CA ASN A 26 6.45 -3.04 -17.60
C ASN A 26 7.38 -2.61 -18.73
N THR A 27 6.88 -2.67 -19.96
CA THR A 27 7.65 -2.39 -21.17
C THR A 27 8.25 -0.98 -21.21
N ILE A 28 7.51 0.02 -20.73
CA ILE A 28 7.95 1.41 -20.72
C ILE A 28 9.12 1.63 -19.73
N TYR A 29 9.02 1.04 -18.52
CA TYR A 29 10.00 1.26 -17.47
C TYR A 29 11.19 0.29 -17.51
N LEU A 30 11.11 -0.72 -18.37
CA LEU A 30 12.21 -1.68 -18.56
C LEU A 30 13.51 -0.99 -19.02
N TYR A 31 13.38 0.06 -19.82
CA TYR A 31 14.51 0.83 -20.36
C TYR A 31 15.11 1.86 -19.40
N TYR A 32 14.55 2.01 -18.21
CA TYR A 32 15.12 2.93 -17.21
C TYR A 32 16.50 2.43 -16.75
N PRO A 33 17.50 3.35 -16.60
CA PRO A 33 18.81 2.99 -16.12
C PRO A 33 18.73 2.35 -14.72
N MET A 34 19.56 1.34 -14.48
CA MET A 34 19.53 0.56 -13.23
C MET A 34 19.68 1.43 -11.98
N ARG A 35 20.48 2.51 -12.07
CA ARG A 35 20.63 3.49 -10.99
C ARG A 35 19.30 4.13 -10.58
N LEU A 36 18.46 4.49 -11.55
CA LEU A 36 17.15 5.08 -11.31
C LEU A 36 16.19 4.05 -10.71
N LYS A 37 16.20 2.80 -11.18
CA LYS A 37 15.38 1.72 -10.61
C LYS A 37 15.69 1.48 -9.14
N VAL A 38 16.97 1.38 -8.81
CA VAL A 38 17.43 1.19 -7.43
C VAL A 38 17.03 2.40 -6.57
N TYR A 39 17.23 3.62 -7.06
CA TYR A 39 16.84 4.84 -6.36
C TYR A 39 15.33 4.85 -6.03
N LEU A 40 14.47 4.53 -7.00
CA LEU A 40 13.02 4.51 -6.80
C LEU A 40 12.60 3.46 -5.77
N ILE A 41 13.16 2.25 -5.83
CA ILE A 41 12.90 1.20 -4.83
C ILE A 41 13.35 1.67 -3.45
N TRP A 42 14.52 2.31 -3.32
CA TRP A 42 15.01 2.85 -2.07
C TRP A 42 14.09 3.93 -1.50
N VAL A 43 13.69 4.90 -2.32
CA VAL A 43 12.78 5.98 -1.91
C VAL A 43 11.45 5.40 -1.42
N VAL A 44 10.83 4.52 -2.21
CA VAL A 44 9.56 3.90 -1.81
C VAL A 44 9.72 3.08 -0.54
N THR A 45 10.78 2.29 -0.40
CA THR A 45 11.06 1.50 0.80
C THR A 45 11.23 2.39 2.04
N LEU A 46 11.94 3.50 1.90
CA LEU A 46 12.15 4.46 2.99
C LEU A 46 10.82 5.00 3.50
N TYR A 47 9.97 5.48 2.61
CA TYR A 47 8.69 6.12 2.97
C TYR A 47 7.59 5.12 3.35
N SER A 48 7.56 3.92 2.73
CA SER A 48 6.50 2.94 2.99
C SER A 48 6.78 2.03 4.19
N THR A 49 8.05 1.73 4.46
CA THR A 49 8.42 0.73 5.47
C THR A 49 9.25 1.33 6.60
N VAL A 50 10.36 2.01 6.29
CA VAL A 50 11.31 2.45 7.30
C VAL A 50 10.70 3.53 8.20
N LEU A 51 10.15 4.59 7.64
CA LEU A 51 9.56 5.70 8.40
C LEU A 51 8.35 5.26 9.26
N PRO A 52 7.35 4.52 8.75
CA PRO A 52 6.26 4.03 9.58
C PRO A 52 6.73 3.05 10.67
N MET A 53 7.68 2.16 10.37
CA MET A 53 8.24 1.26 11.39
C MET A 53 8.98 2.01 12.49
N LEU A 54 9.77 3.02 12.12
CA LEU A 54 10.46 3.89 13.07
C LEU A 54 9.46 4.60 13.99
N THR A 55 8.34 5.10 13.43
CA THR A 55 7.26 5.73 14.20
C THR A 55 6.66 4.76 15.21
N VAL A 56 6.38 3.52 14.81
CA VAL A 56 5.87 2.49 15.72
C VAL A 56 6.87 2.18 16.84
N ALA A 57 8.15 2.06 16.49
CA ALA A 57 9.22 1.80 17.45
C ALA A 57 9.36 2.95 18.46
N LEU A 58 9.33 4.19 17.96
CA LEU A 58 9.40 5.40 18.79
C LEU A 58 8.20 5.52 19.73
N LEU A 59 6.98 5.28 19.22
CA LEU A 59 5.76 5.24 20.04
C LEU A 59 5.88 4.21 21.18
N LYS A 60 6.33 3.00 20.88
CA LYS A 60 6.54 1.95 21.89
C LYS A 60 7.58 2.37 22.92
N ARG A 61 8.65 3.02 22.50
CA ARG A 61 9.70 3.50 23.42
C ARG A 61 9.17 4.61 24.33
N LEU A 62 8.40 5.57 23.78
CA LEU A 62 7.77 6.63 24.56
C LEU A 62 6.74 6.09 25.57
N GLN A 63 5.98 5.08 25.20
CA GLN A 63 5.05 4.39 26.12
C GLN A 63 5.77 3.78 27.33
N ARG A 64 6.90 3.10 27.09
CA ARG A 64 7.72 2.52 28.16
C ARG A 64 8.29 3.60 29.09
N LEU A 65 8.76 4.73 28.53
CA LEU A 65 9.36 5.83 29.30
C LEU A 65 8.34 6.59 30.15
N ARG A 66 7.11 6.76 29.65
CA ARG A 66 6.04 7.51 30.33
C ARG A 66 5.19 6.67 31.30
N GLY A 67 5.38 5.33 31.37
CA GLY A 67 4.58 4.45 32.20
C GLY A 67 3.07 4.46 31.91
N ARG A 68 2.65 5.09 30.79
CA ARG A 68 1.26 5.18 30.36
C ARG A 68 1.02 4.34 29.14
N GLU A 69 0.12 3.38 29.24
CA GLU A 69 -0.38 2.65 28.07
C GLU A 69 -1.29 3.56 27.25
N ILE A 70 -0.83 3.93 26.04
CA ILE A 70 -1.69 4.59 25.06
C ILE A 70 -2.71 3.56 24.56
N PRO A 71 -4.03 3.86 24.58
CA PRO A 71 -5.04 2.95 24.07
C PRO A 71 -4.68 2.47 22.66
N LYS A 72 -4.79 1.19 22.39
CA LYS A 72 -4.41 0.55 21.10
C LYS A 72 -5.02 1.27 19.89
N ARG A 73 -6.21 1.83 20.05
CA ARG A 73 -6.91 2.61 19.00
C ARG A 73 -6.13 3.87 18.62
N TYR A 74 -5.67 4.66 19.59
CA TYR A 74 -4.86 5.87 19.33
C TYR A 74 -3.52 5.54 18.67
N GLY A 75 -2.85 4.49 19.14
CA GLY A 75 -1.59 4.05 18.53
C GLY A 75 -1.75 3.69 17.05
N MET A 76 -2.85 3.00 16.70
CA MET A 76 -3.15 2.61 15.32
C MET A 76 -3.49 3.82 14.45
N THR A 77 -4.27 4.77 14.97
CA THR A 77 -4.60 6.04 14.29
C THR A 77 -3.35 6.86 13.97
N VAL A 78 -2.46 7.03 14.96
CA VAL A 78 -1.19 7.76 14.75
C VAL A 78 -0.34 7.12 13.66
N VAL A 79 -0.21 5.80 13.66
CA VAL A 79 0.56 5.07 12.62
C VAL A 79 -0.06 5.29 11.24
N MET A 80 -1.39 5.26 11.10
CA MET A 80 -2.07 5.48 9.82
C MET A 80 -1.88 6.91 9.31
N VAL A 81 -2.01 7.91 10.20
CA VAL A 81 -1.81 9.33 9.84
C VAL A 81 -0.36 9.57 9.41
N VAL A 82 0.60 9.11 10.21
CA VAL A 82 2.03 9.28 9.87
C VAL A 82 2.36 8.56 8.56
N SER A 83 1.84 7.35 8.34
CA SER A 83 2.04 6.65 7.07
C SER A 83 1.45 7.43 5.89
N ALA A 84 0.26 8.01 6.03
CA ALA A 84 -0.33 8.85 4.98
C ALA A 84 0.55 10.08 4.68
N CYS A 85 1.04 10.77 5.72
CA CYS A 85 1.98 11.88 5.54
C CYS A 85 3.28 11.45 4.86
N CYS A 86 3.85 10.30 5.23
CA CYS A 86 5.04 9.75 4.59
C CYS A 86 4.82 9.48 3.10
N PHE A 87 3.67 8.92 2.72
CA PHE A 87 3.34 8.68 1.31
C PHE A 87 3.12 9.98 0.52
N LEU A 88 2.52 11.00 1.14
CA LEU A 88 2.41 12.33 0.51
C LEU A 88 3.78 12.98 0.31
N LEU A 89 4.67 12.88 1.30
CA LEU A 89 6.05 13.34 1.16
C LEU A 89 6.78 12.57 0.05
N CYS A 90 6.60 11.26 -0.05
CA CYS A 90 7.11 10.44 -1.16
C CYS A 90 6.61 10.96 -2.52
N ALA A 91 5.33 11.27 -2.63
CA ALA A 91 4.76 11.84 -3.85
C ALA A 91 5.37 13.21 -4.18
N MET A 92 5.59 14.06 -3.18
CA MET A 92 6.23 15.38 -3.37
C MET A 92 7.68 15.27 -3.84
N THR A 93 8.45 14.30 -3.36
CA THR A 93 9.83 14.09 -3.83
C THR A 93 9.89 13.72 -5.32
N MET A 94 8.82 13.14 -5.85
CA MET A 94 8.72 12.72 -7.25
C MET A 94 8.11 13.80 -8.17
N MET A 95 7.67 14.95 -7.64
CA MET A 95 7.01 16.00 -8.44
C MET A 95 7.93 16.66 -9.47
N LYS A 96 9.23 16.73 -9.22
CA LYS A 96 10.19 17.44 -10.08
C LYS A 96 10.54 16.70 -11.36
N ALA A 97 10.18 15.43 -11.51
CA ALA A 97 10.52 14.59 -12.65
C ALA A 97 9.26 14.11 -13.37
N PRO A 98 8.95 14.63 -14.60
CA PRO A 98 7.76 14.22 -15.36
C PRO A 98 7.71 12.72 -15.65
N SER A 99 8.88 12.08 -15.80
CA SER A 99 8.99 10.64 -16.00
C SER A 99 8.50 9.80 -14.83
N LEU A 100 8.35 10.39 -13.63
CA LEU A 100 7.95 9.71 -12.40
C LEU A 100 6.48 9.90 -12.03
N VAL A 101 5.66 10.46 -12.93
CA VAL A 101 4.23 10.74 -12.68
C VAL A 101 3.49 9.49 -12.18
N MET A 102 3.75 8.33 -12.77
CA MET A 102 3.06 7.09 -12.39
C MET A 102 3.44 6.64 -10.97
N PHE A 103 4.71 6.75 -10.60
CA PHE A 103 5.18 6.43 -9.24
C PHE A 103 4.64 7.41 -8.20
N ARG A 104 4.48 8.69 -8.58
CA ARG A 104 3.79 9.70 -7.76
C ARG A 104 2.34 9.30 -7.53
N LYS A 105 1.60 8.91 -8.57
CA LYS A 105 0.21 8.44 -8.47
C LYS A 105 0.09 7.22 -7.55
N ILE A 106 1.01 6.27 -7.59
CA ILE A 106 1.06 5.13 -6.69
C ILE A 106 1.23 5.58 -5.24
N ALA A 107 2.13 6.52 -4.97
CA ALA A 107 2.34 7.06 -3.62
C ALA A 107 1.08 7.78 -3.10
N VAL A 108 0.41 8.57 -3.95
CA VAL A 108 -0.87 9.21 -3.58
C VAL A 108 -1.96 8.18 -3.35
N ALA A 109 -2.07 7.14 -4.18
CA ALA A 109 -3.01 6.04 -3.96
C ALA A 109 -2.80 5.38 -2.57
N ALA A 110 -1.55 5.14 -2.18
CA ALA A 110 -1.24 4.59 -0.87
C ALA A 110 -1.62 5.54 0.27
N ALA A 111 -1.43 6.86 0.11
CA ALA A 111 -1.89 7.85 1.07
C ALA A 111 -3.42 7.86 1.20
N LEU A 112 -4.15 7.87 0.08
CA LEU A 112 -5.61 7.81 0.06
C LEU A 112 -6.15 6.54 0.70
N CYS A 113 -5.51 5.39 0.46
CA CYS A 113 -5.86 4.13 1.12
C CYS A 113 -5.72 4.21 2.65
N ASN A 114 -4.65 4.84 3.16
CA ASN A 114 -4.48 5.04 4.60
C ASN A 114 -5.56 5.97 5.17
N LEU A 115 -5.88 7.07 4.47
CA LEU A 115 -6.95 7.98 4.86
C LEU A 115 -8.32 7.31 4.83
N PHE A 116 -8.59 6.50 3.80
CA PHE A 116 -9.80 5.68 3.73
C PHE A 116 -9.90 4.71 4.90
N CYS A 117 -8.84 3.97 5.20
CA CYS A 117 -8.80 3.06 6.35
C CYS A 117 -9.02 3.81 7.67
N LEU A 118 -8.45 5.01 7.81
CA LEU A 118 -8.65 5.86 8.97
C LEU A 118 -10.12 6.28 9.11
N GLY A 119 -10.74 6.81 8.07
CA GLY A 119 -12.15 7.19 8.06
C GLY A 119 -13.07 5.99 8.31
N ALA A 120 -12.85 4.89 7.60
CA ALA A 120 -13.64 3.68 7.77
C ALA A 120 -13.50 3.04 9.16
N SER A 121 -12.37 3.27 9.85
CA SER A 121 -12.14 2.75 11.21
C SER A 121 -13.08 3.31 12.27
N TYR A 122 -13.75 4.43 11.98
CA TYR A 122 -14.79 4.98 12.86
C TYR A 122 -16.09 4.16 12.80
N PHE A 123 -16.39 3.56 11.66
CA PHE A 123 -17.64 2.80 11.42
C PHE A 123 -17.41 1.29 11.51
N THR A 124 -16.34 0.79 10.89
CA THR A 124 -16.05 -0.65 10.81
C THR A 124 -14.55 -0.93 10.88
N ARG A 125 -14.18 -2.13 11.34
CA ARG A 125 -12.77 -2.59 11.34
C ARG A 125 -12.39 -3.06 9.93
N VAL A 126 -12.01 -2.16 9.05
CA VAL A 126 -11.57 -2.49 7.69
C VAL A 126 -10.17 -3.11 7.69
N SER A 127 -9.94 -4.04 6.77
CA SER A 127 -8.64 -4.71 6.60
C SER A 127 -7.68 -3.86 5.75
N THR A 128 -6.70 -3.23 6.37
CA THR A 128 -5.65 -2.45 5.67
C THR A 128 -4.88 -3.25 4.63
N HIS A 129 -4.73 -4.57 4.82
CA HIS A 129 -4.06 -5.46 3.88
C HIS A 129 -4.84 -5.61 2.58
N LEU A 130 -6.15 -5.80 2.69
CA LEU A 130 -7.01 -5.92 1.52
C LEU A 130 -7.22 -4.58 0.81
N THR A 131 -7.22 -3.47 1.55
CA THR A 131 -7.24 -2.13 0.95
C THR A 131 -5.99 -1.88 0.09
N ALA A 132 -4.81 -2.24 0.58
CA ALA A 132 -3.57 -2.13 -0.21
C ALA A 132 -3.58 -3.04 -1.44
N MET A 133 -4.08 -4.28 -1.33
CA MET A 133 -4.22 -5.19 -2.47
C MET A 133 -5.25 -4.70 -3.48
N GLY A 134 -6.37 -4.11 -3.03
CA GLY A 134 -7.37 -3.49 -3.90
C GLY A 134 -6.77 -2.37 -4.75
N ALA A 135 -5.97 -1.48 -4.15
CA ALA A 135 -5.26 -0.43 -4.88
C ALA A 135 -4.23 -0.98 -5.88
N ALA A 136 -3.52 -2.05 -5.52
CA ALA A 136 -2.59 -2.71 -6.43
C ALA A 136 -3.32 -3.32 -7.64
N VAL A 137 -4.46 -3.97 -7.42
CA VAL A 137 -5.31 -4.50 -8.50
C VAL A 137 -5.81 -3.36 -9.39
N ALA A 138 -6.27 -2.24 -8.82
CA ALA A 138 -6.72 -1.07 -9.58
C ALA A 138 -5.62 -0.54 -10.51
N LEU A 139 -4.38 -0.45 -10.02
CA LEU A 139 -3.23 -0.04 -10.83
C LEU A 139 -3.03 -0.96 -12.03
N PHE A 140 -2.97 -2.27 -11.80
CA PHE A 140 -2.71 -3.22 -12.89
C PHE A 140 -3.89 -3.32 -13.86
N VAL A 141 -5.13 -3.11 -13.41
CA VAL A 141 -6.31 -2.98 -14.29
C VAL A 141 -6.16 -1.76 -15.20
N VAL A 142 -5.84 -0.59 -14.64
CA VAL A 142 -5.68 0.65 -15.43
C VAL A 142 -4.53 0.52 -16.43
N LEU A 143 -3.41 -0.07 -16.03
CA LEU A 143 -2.27 -0.31 -16.95
C LEU A 143 -2.63 -1.26 -18.08
N ASN A 144 -3.41 -2.31 -17.79
CA ASN A 144 -3.83 -3.26 -18.80
C ASN A 144 -4.80 -2.62 -19.82
N ILE A 145 -5.73 -1.78 -19.35
CA ILE A 145 -6.64 -0.99 -20.21
C ILE A 145 -5.84 0.01 -21.06
N ALA A 146 -4.74 0.55 -20.53
CA ALA A 146 -3.85 1.45 -21.28
C ALA A 146 -2.99 0.75 -22.35
N GLY A 147 -3.15 -0.57 -22.55
CA GLY A 147 -2.50 -1.34 -23.60
C GLY A 147 -1.21 -2.08 -23.17
N GLU A 148 -0.86 -2.06 -21.89
CA GLU A 148 0.31 -2.75 -21.35
C GLU A 148 0.03 -4.26 -21.16
N GLN A 149 -0.03 -5.02 -22.25
CA GLN A 149 -0.37 -6.46 -22.23
C GLN A 149 0.54 -7.30 -21.34
N ALA A 150 1.81 -6.90 -21.16
CA ALA A 150 2.73 -7.56 -20.24
C ALA A 150 2.24 -7.55 -18.78
N MET A 151 1.37 -6.61 -18.40
CA MET A 151 0.82 -6.50 -17.06
C MET A 151 -0.38 -7.43 -16.79
N PHE A 152 -0.92 -8.12 -17.80
CA PHE A 152 -2.05 -9.03 -17.64
C PHE A 152 -1.75 -10.17 -16.66
N TRP A 153 -0.60 -10.82 -16.81
CA TRP A 153 -0.19 -11.91 -15.91
C TRP A 153 0.05 -11.42 -14.48
N VAL A 154 0.56 -10.20 -14.34
CA VAL A 154 0.77 -9.55 -13.03
C VAL A 154 -0.58 -9.25 -12.37
N LEU A 155 -1.57 -8.81 -13.14
CA LEU A 155 -2.94 -8.59 -12.66
C LEU A 155 -3.55 -9.90 -12.12
N ILE A 156 -3.46 -11.00 -12.88
CA ILE A 156 -3.97 -12.32 -12.44
C ILE A 156 -3.27 -12.74 -11.13
N ALA A 157 -1.95 -12.67 -11.10
CA ALA A 157 -1.18 -13.04 -9.91
C ALA A 157 -1.56 -12.18 -8.69
N THR A 158 -1.75 -10.89 -8.88
CA THR A 158 -2.15 -9.95 -7.81
C THR A 158 -3.57 -10.25 -7.31
N LEU A 159 -4.49 -10.59 -8.21
CA LEU A 159 -5.85 -10.96 -7.85
C LEU A 159 -5.90 -12.27 -7.07
N LEU A 160 -5.13 -13.29 -7.50
CA LEU A 160 -4.98 -14.55 -6.77
C LEU A 160 -4.35 -14.34 -5.38
N ALA A 161 -3.32 -13.49 -5.29
CA ALA A 161 -2.71 -13.13 -4.01
C ALA A 161 -3.69 -12.41 -3.08
N ALA A 162 -4.54 -11.51 -3.61
CA ALA A 162 -5.58 -10.84 -2.85
C ALA A 162 -6.64 -11.83 -2.32
N GLY A 163 -7.09 -12.77 -3.16
CA GLY A 163 -8.02 -13.83 -2.78
C GLY A 163 -7.43 -14.77 -1.72
N GLY A 164 -6.18 -15.19 -1.89
CA GLY A 164 -5.46 -15.99 -0.90
C GLY A 164 -5.30 -15.27 0.44
N LEU A 165 -4.98 -13.97 0.39
CA LEU A 165 -4.87 -13.14 1.60
C LEU A 165 -6.23 -12.98 2.29
N ALA A 166 -7.32 -12.82 1.54
CA ALA A 166 -8.68 -12.77 2.08
C ALA A 166 -9.03 -14.07 2.80
N SER A 167 -8.78 -15.21 2.17
CA SER A 167 -9.02 -16.54 2.74
C SER A 167 -8.23 -16.76 4.04
N VAL A 168 -6.94 -16.40 4.05
CA VAL A 168 -6.10 -16.47 5.25
C VAL A 168 -6.65 -15.59 6.38
N ARG A 169 -7.12 -14.38 6.07
CA ARG A 169 -7.69 -13.45 7.04
C ARG A 169 -9.01 -13.94 7.64
N LEU A 170 -9.85 -14.57 6.82
CA LEU A 170 -11.07 -15.23 7.26
C LEU A 170 -10.76 -16.42 8.17
N TYR A 171 -9.84 -17.29 7.74
CA TYR A 171 -9.42 -18.46 8.53
C TYR A 171 -8.85 -18.09 9.91
N MET A 172 -8.12 -16.97 9.98
CA MET A 172 -7.57 -16.46 11.25
C MET A 172 -8.63 -15.81 12.16
N GLY A 173 -9.90 -15.70 11.75
CA GLY A 173 -10.99 -15.09 12.52
C GLY A 173 -10.79 -13.60 12.83
N ARG A 174 -9.87 -12.90 12.15
CA ARG A 174 -9.53 -11.50 12.46
C ARG A 174 -10.50 -10.49 11.89
N HIS A 175 -11.20 -10.84 10.82
CA HIS A 175 -12.14 -9.99 10.09
C HIS A 175 -13.34 -10.80 9.59
N ARG A 176 -14.49 -10.14 9.47
CA ARG A 176 -15.67 -10.68 8.78
C ARG A 176 -15.54 -10.47 7.27
N SER A 177 -16.20 -11.29 6.46
CA SER A 177 -16.18 -11.21 4.98
C SER A 177 -16.49 -9.81 4.47
N LEU A 178 -17.52 -9.15 5.02
CA LEU A 178 -17.89 -7.78 4.67
C LEU A 178 -16.77 -6.76 4.93
N GLN A 179 -16.01 -6.89 6.03
CA GLN A 179 -14.91 -5.99 6.34
C GLN A 179 -13.73 -6.12 5.37
N LEU A 180 -13.53 -7.33 4.85
CA LEU A 180 -12.52 -7.61 3.83
C LEU A 180 -12.97 -7.04 2.47
N LEU A 181 -14.25 -7.25 2.12
CA LEU A 181 -14.83 -6.74 0.88
C LEU A 181 -14.82 -5.21 0.82
N ILE A 182 -15.27 -4.55 1.90
CA ILE A 182 -15.23 -3.08 2.01
C ILE A 182 -13.78 -2.57 1.88
N GLY A 183 -12.81 -3.26 2.50
CA GLY A 183 -11.41 -2.94 2.37
C GLY A 183 -10.92 -3.03 0.92
N PHE A 184 -11.20 -4.14 0.25
CA PHE A 184 -10.78 -4.37 -1.13
C PHE A 184 -11.42 -3.37 -2.10
N VAL A 185 -12.74 -3.21 -2.06
CA VAL A 185 -13.48 -2.29 -2.94
C VAL A 185 -13.07 -0.84 -2.67
N GLY A 186 -12.94 -0.45 -1.40
CA GLY A 186 -12.47 0.90 -1.02
C GLY A 186 -11.06 1.17 -1.50
N GLY A 187 -10.14 0.21 -1.34
CA GLY A 187 -8.77 0.31 -1.87
C GLY A 187 -8.74 0.41 -3.39
N PHE A 188 -9.54 -0.39 -4.08
CA PHE A 188 -9.69 -0.34 -5.53
C PHE A 188 -10.17 1.04 -5.98
N ALA A 189 -11.24 1.57 -5.37
CA ALA A 189 -11.78 2.89 -5.69
C ALA A 189 -10.74 4.01 -5.47
N MET A 190 -10.03 4.00 -4.33
CA MET A 190 -8.97 4.99 -4.05
C MET A 190 -7.80 4.89 -5.02
N GLY A 191 -7.46 3.67 -5.45
CA GLY A 191 -6.46 3.44 -6.50
C GLY A 191 -6.88 4.04 -7.84
N VAL A 192 -8.10 3.76 -8.30
CA VAL A 192 -8.65 4.31 -9.55
C VAL A 192 -8.71 5.84 -9.50
N ILE A 193 -9.21 6.42 -8.40
CA ILE A 193 -9.28 7.87 -8.23
C ILE A 193 -7.90 8.50 -8.36
N SER A 194 -6.90 7.96 -7.68
CA SER A 194 -5.51 8.48 -7.77
C SER A 194 -4.93 8.40 -9.18
N LEU A 195 -5.24 7.33 -9.91
CA LEU A 195 -4.67 7.11 -11.23
C LEU A 195 -5.32 7.97 -12.31
N LEU A 196 -6.62 8.26 -12.19
CA LEU A 196 -7.37 9.01 -13.19
C LEU A 196 -7.39 10.52 -12.93
N TRP A 197 -7.40 10.97 -11.66
CA TRP A 197 -7.64 12.38 -11.32
C TRP A 197 -6.39 13.16 -10.89
N ILE A 198 -5.29 12.52 -10.62
CA ILE A 198 -4.03 13.15 -10.20
C ILE A 198 -2.93 12.88 -11.24
#